data_67a910afac2994b636b19a7ef5dae617
#
_entry.id   67a910afac2994b636b19a7ef5dae617
#
_cell.length_a   1.000
_cell.length_b   1.000
_cell.length_c   1.000
_cell.angle_alpha   90.00
_cell.angle_beta   90.00
_cell.angle_gamma   90.00
#
_symmetry.space_group_name_H-M   'P 1'
#
loop_
_entity.id
_entity.type
_entity.pdbx_description
1 polymer ?
#
loop_
_entity_poly.entity_id
_entity_poly.type
_entity_poly.pdbx_seq_one_letter_code
_entity_poly.pdbx_strand_id
1 'polypeptide(L)'
;LLLFLIAVAFIPLFMLLGLVRAAAVRLEAGRPAAEVVAALATASTITFAIFVVLGILLTLVVARSLTLPLGGMAAALKRVQGGDLDVAVAVNSADEVGILADGVNAMVETLRDRERILQTFGRVVEPSVRDRLLAGGVGATGELRTASILFCDLRGFTAMAEHTPATEVVTSLNEFFTTMTVWVRECGGFVDKFIGDAMLVVFGLFDAVGGASDVAVPDGGAGAAIRCALGMHERLTDLNATRAHRGQPPFAVSIGIHCGDVLAGTIGAADRHEYTVIGDAVNVAARLQQLCKEEAQALLVSDAAYARAQSAGFAVELTRREPVTLRGRREPIGVFQKG
;
A
#
# COMPACT_ATOMS: atom_id res chain seq x y z
N LEU A 1 14.41 -18.75 40.21
CA LEU A 1 13.39 -19.77 39.93
C LEU A 1 13.90 -21.17 40.20
N LEU A 2 15.07 -21.57 39.64
CA LEU A 2 15.63 -22.93 39.82
C LEU A 2 15.91 -23.27 41.29
N LEU A 3 16.52 -22.36 42.06
CA LEU A 3 16.77 -22.53 43.49
C LEU A 3 15.46 -22.67 44.28
N PHE A 4 14.43 -21.95 43.90
CA PHE A 4 13.12 -22.04 44.53
C PHE A 4 12.41 -23.35 44.22
N LEU A 5 12.47 -23.83 42.97
CA LEU A 5 11.96 -25.14 42.56
C LEU A 5 12.66 -26.29 43.29
N ILE A 6 13.97 -26.22 43.43
CA ILE A 6 14.76 -27.19 44.22
C ILE A 6 14.32 -27.16 45.70
N ALA A 7 14.18 -25.97 46.26
CA ALA A 7 13.72 -25.84 47.64
C ALA A 7 12.33 -26.45 47.86
N VAL A 8 11.38 -26.17 46.99
CA VAL A 8 10.00 -26.71 47.05
C VAL A 8 9.98 -28.23 46.90
N ALA A 9 10.89 -28.81 46.08
CA ALA A 9 10.97 -30.27 45.94
C ALA A 9 11.63 -30.97 47.14
N PHE A 10 12.67 -30.38 47.75
CA PHE A 10 13.45 -31.03 48.81
C PHE A 10 12.96 -30.73 50.23
N ILE A 11 12.33 -29.58 50.46
CA ILE A 11 11.80 -29.23 51.80
C ILE A 11 10.78 -30.26 52.30
N PRO A 12 9.80 -30.78 51.52
CA PRO A 12 8.86 -31.81 51.97
C PRO A 12 9.56 -33.07 52.42
N LEU A 13 10.57 -33.48 51.66
CA LEU A 13 11.34 -34.70 51.96
C LEU A 13 12.08 -34.54 53.25
N PHE A 14 12.74 -33.40 53.51
CA PHE A 14 13.43 -33.12 54.76
C PHE A 14 12.46 -33.03 55.95
N MET A 15 11.30 -32.42 55.81
CA MET A 15 10.28 -32.31 56.82
C MET A 15 9.68 -33.67 57.10
N LEU A 16 9.40 -34.52 56.16
CA LEU A 16 8.91 -35.87 56.33
C LEU A 16 9.95 -36.72 57.12
N LEU A 17 11.21 -36.63 56.73
CA LEU A 17 12.30 -37.31 57.38
C LEU A 17 12.44 -36.87 58.91
N GLY A 18 12.30 -35.55 59.13
CA GLY A 18 12.28 -34.96 60.46
C GLY A 18 11.12 -35.42 61.29
N LEU A 19 9.92 -35.53 60.73
CA LEU A 19 8.72 -36.05 61.42
C LEU A 19 8.86 -37.51 61.75
N VAL A 20 9.38 -38.36 60.89
CA VAL A 20 9.63 -39.76 61.10
C VAL A 20 10.67 -39.94 62.24
N ARG A 21 11.76 -39.16 62.21
CA ARG A 21 12.81 -39.20 63.27
C ARG A 21 12.28 -38.76 64.65
N ALA A 22 11.46 -37.69 64.67
CA ALA A 22 10.82 -37.21 65.86
C ALA A 22 9.82 -38.26 66.45
N ALA A 23 9.12 -38.98 65.60
CA ALA A 23 8.24 -40.08 66.03
C ALA A 23 9.04 -41.26 66.63
N ALA A 24 10.16 -41.63 65.99
CA ALA A 24 11.05 -42.67 66.51
C ALA A 24 11.57 -42.32 67.91
N VAL A 25 12.07 -41.12 68.16
CA VAL A 25 12.54 -40.65 69.48
C VAL A 25 11.44 -40.64 70.50
N ARG A 26 10.20 -40.32 70.18
CA ARG A 26 9.05 -40.33 71.07
C ARG A 26 8.64 -41.77 71.47
N LEU A 27 8.76 -42.73 70.59
CA LEU A 27 8.53 -44.14 70.84
C LEU A 27 9.60 -44.71 71.74
N GLU A 28 10.88 -44.37 71.51
CA GLU A 28 11.99 -44.79 72.41
C GLU A 28 11.85 -44.19 73.82
N ALA A 29 11.23 -43.00 73.95
CA ALA A 29 10.94 -42.38 75.24
C ALA A 29 9.72 -42.98 75.96
N GLY A 30 9.16 -44.10 75.48
CA GLY A 30 8.08 -44.83 76.13
C GLY A 30 6.68 -44.23 76.02
N ARG A 31 6.46 -43.33 75.04
CA ARG A 31 5.12 -42.79 74.75
C ARG A 31 4.22 -43.81 74.06
N PRO A 32 2.89 -43.83 74.36
CA PRO A 32 1.96 -44.76 73.77
C PRO A 32 1.98 -44.60 72.21
N ALA A 33 2.11 -45.75 71.52
CA ALA A 33 2.20 -45.74 70.02
C ALA A 33 1.01 -45.06 69.38
N ALA A 34 -0.18 -45.16 69.97
CA ALA A 34 -1.39 -44.49 69.45
C ALA A 34 -1.28 -42.94 69.46
N GLU A 35 -0.71 -42.34 70.48
CA GLU A 35 -0.48 -40.91 70.58
C GLU A 35 0.57 -40.43 69.55
N VAL A 36 1.64 -41.21 69.36
CA VAL A 36 2.72 -40.92 68.46
C VAL A 36 2.19 -40.96 66.98
N VAL A 37 1.37 -41.97 66.63
CA VAL A 37 0.75 -42.11 65.32
C VAL A 37 -0.24 -41.00 65.11
N ALA A 38 -1.09 -40.64 66.06
CA ALA A 38 -2.03 -39.52 65.92
C ALA A 38 -1.30 -38.16 65.68
N ALA A 39 -0.23 -37.91 66.45
CA ALA A 39 0.58 -36.69 66.28
C ALA A 39 1.30 -36.68 64.95
N LEU A 40 1.79 -37.81 64.45
CA LEU A 40 2.43 -37.93 63.13
C LEU A 40 1.42 -37.69 62.01
N ALA A 41 0.21 -38.29 62.14
CA ALA A 41 -0.86 -38.08 61.14
C ALA A 41 -1.29 -36.60 61.03
N THR A 42 -1.47 -35.94 62.20
CA THR A 42 -1.82 -34.54 62.27
C THR A 42 -0.71 -33.66 61.66
N ALA A 43 0.54 -33.89 62.01
CA ALA A 43 1.68 -33.14 61.50
C ALA A 43 1.87 -33.35 59.97
N SER A 44 1.70 -34.58 59.48
CA SER A 44 1.80 -34.88 58.07
C SER A 44 0.67 -34.22 57.27
N THR A 45 -0.57 -34.18 57.78
CA THR A 45 -1.71 -33.49 57.13
C THR A 45 -1.48 -31.99 57.06
N ILE A 46 -0.99 -31.38 58.15
CA ILE A 46 -0.67 -29.92 58.12
C ILE A 46 0.46 -29.63 57.11
N THR A 47 1.52 -30.45 57.14
CA THR A 47 2.62 -30.32 56.19
C THR A 47 2.16 -30.43 54.73
N PHE A 48 1.32 -31.42 54.41
CA PHE A 48 0.74 -31.61 53.09
C PHE A 48 -0.09 -30.40 52.66
N ALA A 49 -0.95 -29.88 53.55
CA ALA A 49 -1.75 -28.68 53.26
C ALA A 49 -0.88 -27.45 52.92
N ILE A 50 0.21 -27.24 53.68
CA ILE A 50 1.16 -26.17 53.43
C ILE A 50 1.79 -26.32 52.03
N PHE A 51 2.19 -27.53 51.61
CA PHE A 51 2.78 -27.78 50.32
C PHE A 51 1.80 -27.60 49.18
N VAL A 52 0.54 -27.98 49.35
CA VAL A 52 -0.51 -27.72 48.34
C VAL A 52 -0.69 -26.21 48.13
N VAL A 53 -0.77 -25.45 49.23
CA VAL A 53 -0.89 -23.98 49.14
C VAL A 53 0.35 -23.37 48.48
N LEU A 54 1.55 -23.80 48.86
CA LEU A 54 2.79 -23.32 48.29
C LEU A 54 2.91 -23.66 46.78
N GLY A 55 2.49 -24.88 46.39
CA GLY A 55 2.44 -25.31 44.99
C GLY A 55 1.47 -24.47 44.15
N ILE A 56 0.29 -24.19 44.70
CA ILE A 56 -0.68 -23.30 44.05
C ILE A 56 -0.08 -21.89 43.87
N LEU A 57 0.52 -21.34 44.93
CA LEU A 57 1.13 -20.01 44.89
C LEU A 57 2.26 -19.95 43.83
N LEU A 58 3.13 -20.96 43.78
CA LEU A 58 4.20 -21.08 42.81
C LEU A 58 3.64 -21.13 41.37
N THR A 59 2.60 -21.94 41.15
CA THR A 59 1.94 -22.05 39.86
C THR A 59 1.38 -20.70 39.41
N LEU A 60 0.75 -19.95 40.30
CA LEU A 60 0.24 -18.61 40.01
C LEU A 60 1.36 -17.61 39.70
N VAL A 61 2.48 -17.68 40.41
CA VAL A 61 3.65 -16.83 40.13
C VAL A 61 4.21 -17.14 38.74
N VAL A 62 4.44 -18.42 38.43
CA VAL A 62 4.96 -18.82 37.11
C VAL A 62 3.97 -18.47 35.97
N ALA A 63 2.70 -18.69 36.21
CA ALA A 63 1.67 -18.32 35.22
C ALA A 63 1.68 -16.82 34.92
N ARG A 64 1.77 -15.98 35.94
CA ARG A 64 1.79 -14.51 35.76
C ARG A 64 3.11 -13.95 35.25
N SER A 65 4.24 -14.54 35.64
CA SER A 65 5.56 -14.02 35.25
C SER A 65 6.06 -14.52 33.89
N LEU A 66 5.63 -15.69 33.44
CA LEU A 66 6.11 -16.30 32.20
C LEU A 66 4.98 -16.60 31.22
N THR A 67 3.97 -17.38 31.64
CA THR A 67 3.00 -17.94 30.70
C THR A 67 2.09 -16.87 30.06
N LEU A 68 1.58 -15.95 30.89
CA LEU A 68 0.71 -14.88 30.37
C LEU A 68 1.43 -13.90 29.47
N PRO A 69 2.63 -13.35 29.78
CA PRO A 69 3.36 -12.48 28.89
C PRO A 69 3.76 -13.15 27.58
N LEU A 70 4.28 -14.36 27.62
CA LEU A 70 4.63 -15.11 26.41
C LEU A 70 3.41 -15.39 25.52
N GLY A 71 2.26 -15.72 26.12
CA GLY A 71 1.00 -15.87 25.41
C GLY A 71 0.55 -14.56 24.74
N GLY A 72 0.70 -13.44 25.44
CA GLY A 72 0.41 -12.11 24.91
C GLY A 72 1.30 -11.75 23.69
N MET A 73 2.61 -12.03 23.79
CA MET A 73 3.55 -11.83 22.68
C MET A 73 3.20 -12.71 21.46
N ALA A 74 2.88 -13.99 21.69
CA ALA A 74 2.49 -14.89 20.61
C ALA A 74 1.19 -14.43 19.92
N ALA A 75 0.22 -13.93 20.69
CA ALA A 75 -1.00 -13.35 20.14
C ALA A 75 -0.73 -12.07 19.34
N ALA A 76 0.14 -11.17 19.83
CA ALA A 76 0.56 -9.96 19.13
C ALA A 76 1.26 -10.29 17.81
N LEU A 77 2.21 -11.22 17.80
CA LEU A 77 2.90 -11.68 16.60
C LEU A 77 1.94 -12.26 15.56
N LYS A 78 0.92 -13.02 16.00
CA LYS A 78 -0.09 -13.56 15.09
C LYS A 78 -0.95 -12.46 14.45
N ARG A 79 -1.27 -11.39 15.19
CA ARG A 79 -1.97 -10.21 14.64
C ARG A 79 -1.09 -9.48 13.62
N VAL A 80 0.20 -9.30 13.93
CA VAL A 80 1.18 -8.69 13.01
C VAL A 80 1.30 -9.50 11.70
N GLN A 81 1.33 -10.82 11.78
CA GLN A 81 1.29 -11.68 10.59
C GLN A 81 0.02 -11.50 9.76
N GLY A 82 -1.10 -11.19 10.39
CA GLY A 82 -2.36 -10.86 9.73
C GLY A 82 -2.42 -9.42 9.18
N GLY A 83 -1.33 -8.64 9.29
CA GLY A 83 -1.27 -7.26 8.80
C GLY A 83 -1.76 -6.21 9.81
N ASP A 84 -2.19 -6.63 11.00
CA ASP A 84 -2.59 -5.69 12.06
C ASP A 84 -1.35 -5.22 12.82
N LEU A 85 -0.87 -4.03 12.46
CA LEU A 85 0.26 -3.39 13.12
C LEU A 85 -0.16 -2.53 14.32
N ASP A 86 -1.45 -2.40 14.63
CA ASP A 86 -1.92 -1.64 15.79
C ASP A 86 -1.98 -2.52 17.05
N VAL A 87 -0.85 -3.11 17.38
CA VAL A 87 -0.65 -3.98 18.53
C VAL A 87 0.50 -3.47 19.40
N ALA A 88 0.35 -3.61 20.71
CA ALA A 88 1.42 -3.39 21.65
C ALA A 88 1.41 -4.49 22.71
N VAL A 89 2.58 -4.98 23.06
CA VAL A 89 2.76 -5.94 24.16
C VAL A 89 3.04 -5.15 25.43
N ALA A 90 2.28 -5.43 26.50
CA ALA A 90 2.51 -4.79 27.78
C ALA A 90 3.84 -5.25 28.38
N VAL A 91 4.72 -4.30 28.71
CA VAL A 91 5.99 -4.56 29.39
C VAL A 91 5.77 -4.47 30.89
N ASN A 92 5.63 -5.62 31.54
CA ASN A 92 5.29 -5.72 33.00
C ASN A 92 6.45 -6.24 33.81
N SER A 93 7.61 -6.49 33.26
CA SER A 93 8.78 -7.04 33.89
C SER A 93 10.06 -6.34 33.45
N ALA A 94 11.06 -6.29 34.33
CA ALA A 94 12.39 -5.77 34.05
C ALA A 94 13.43 -6.89 33.82
N ASP A 95 12.96 -8.10 33.56
CA ASP A 95 13.77 -9.31 33.31
C ASP A 95 13.85 -9.57 31.77
N GLU A 96 14.33 -10.76 31.41
CA GLU A 96 14.48 -11.19 30.01
C GLU A 96 13.15 -11.20 29.25
N VAL A 97 12.04 -11.40 29.96
CA VAL A 97 10.68 -11.34 29.33
C VAL A 97 10.30 -9.91 28.99
N GLY A 98 10.66 -8.95 29.85
CA GLY A 98 10.48 -7.53 29.58
C GLY A 98 11.31 -7.06 28.37
N ILE A 99 12.60 -7.45 28.33
CA ILE A 99 13.47 -7.15 27.18
C ILE A 99 12.90 -7.73 25.87
N LEU A 100 12.35 -8.94 25.92
CA LEU A 100 11.71 -9.54 24.75
C LEU A 100 10.44 -8.79 24.32
N ALA A 101 9.62 -8.33 25.26
CA ALA A 101 8.44 -7.52 24.98
C ALA A 101 8.80 -6.19 24.33
N ASP A 102 9.84 -5.51 24.83
CA ASP A 102 10.38 -4.29 24.22
C ASP A 102 10.89 -4.55 22.80
N GLY A 103 11.60 -5.66 22.59
CA GLY A 103 12.06 -6.07 21.25
C GLY A 103 10.92 -6.29 20.26
N VAL A 104 9.83 -6.93 20.70
CA VAL A 104 8.61 -7.11 19.87
C VAL A 104 7.97 -5.76 19.56
N ASN A 105 7.84 -4.86 20.52
CA ASN A 105 7.28 -3.53 20.32
C ASN A 105 8.13 -2.69 19.34
N ALA A 106 9.45 -2.70 19.49
CA ALA A 106 10.37 -2.02 18.59
C ALA A 106 10.28 -2.56 17.13
N MET A 107 10.12 -3.88 16.97
CA MET A 107 9.90 -4.49 15.65
C MET A 107 8.57 -4.02 15.04
N VAL A 108 7.49 -3.99 15.81
CA VAL A 108 6.17 -3.52 15.35
C VAL A 108 6.26 -2.05 14.91
N GLU A 109 6.95 -1.21 15.67
CA GLU A 109 7.14 0.20 15.33
C GLU A 109 7.93 0.37 14.01
N THR A 110 9.00 -0.39 13.84
CA THR A 110 9.77 -0.41 12.57
C THR A 110 8.89 -0.82 11.38
N LEU A 111 8.01 -1.82 11.55
CA LEU A 111 7.07 -2.23 10.51
C LEU A 111 6.02 -1.15 10.22
N ARG A 112 5.50 -0.46 11.24
CA ARG A 112 4.60 0.70 11.06
C ARG A 112 5.26 1.83 10.28
N ASP A 113 6.50 2.15 10.61
CA ASP A 113 7.23 3.21 9.91
C ASP A 113 7.49 2.84 8.46
N ARG A 114 7.87 1.58 8.20
CA ARG A 114 8.00 1.07 6.83
C ARG A 114 6.68 1.16 6.06
N GLU A 115 5.57 0.78 6.67
CA GLU A 115 4.25 0.88 6.05
C GLU A 115 3.86 2.34 5.77
N ARG A 116 4.09 3.27 6.72
CA ARG A 116 3.89 4.72 6.51
C ARG A 116 4.73 5.26 5.37
N ILE A 117 5.99 4.86 5.28
CA ILE A 117 6.87 5.23 4.19
C ILE A 117 6.29 4.73 2.86
N LEU A 118 5.92 3.44 2.77
CA LEU A 118 5.33 2.85 1.58
C LEU A 118 4.01 3.53 1.19
N GLN A 119 3.14 3.88 2.14
CA GLN A 119 1.90 4.60 1.89
C GLN A 119 2.15 6.04 1.42
N THR A 120 3.15 6.71 1.98
CA THR A 120 3.53 8.07 1.57
C THR A 120 4.12 8.06 0.17
N PHE A 121 5.04 7.13 -0.12
CA PHE A 121 5.59 6.94 -1.46
C PHE A 121 4.53 6.47 -2.47
N GLY A 122 3.57 5.65 -2.05
CA GLY A 122 2.46 5.21 -2.90
C GLY A 122 1.51 6.34 -3.34
N ARG A 123 1.59 7.52 -2.71
CA ARG A 123 0.90 8.74 -3.17
C ARG A 123 1.72 9.53 -4.20
N VAL A 124 3.02 9.31 -4.27
CA VAL A 124 3.95 10.02 -5.16
C VAL A 124 4.29 9.17 -6.39
N VAL A 125 4.29 7.84 -6.24
CA VAL A 125 4.57 6.90 -7.33
C VAL A 125 3.31 6.09 -7.64
N GLU A 126 2.93 6.05 -8.91
CA GLU A 126 1.79 5.24 -9.37
C GLU A 126 1.94 3.77 -8.94
N PRO A 127 0.91 3.12 -8.40
CA PRO A 127 0.99 1.76 -7.85
C PRO A 127 1.59 0.72 -8.82
N SER A 128 1.20 0.77 -10.10
CA SER A 128 1.72 -0.12 -11.14
C SER A 128 3.23 0.01 -11.36
N VAL A 129 3.75 1.23 -11.30
CA VAL A 129 5.18 1.53 -11.39
C VAL A 129 5.91 1.06 -10.14
N ARG A 130 5.38 1.35 -8.96
CA ARG A 130 5.94 0.91 -7.68
C ARG A 130 6.08 -0.61 -7.62
N ASP A 131 5.01 -1.34 -7.96
CA ASP A 131 4.98 -2.79 -7.86
C ASP A 131 5.99 -3.43 -8.83
N ARG A 132 6.18 -2.85 -10.02
CA ARG A 132 7.20 -3.27 -10.99
C ARG A 132 8.63 -2.96 -10.51
N LEU A 133 8.87 -1.80 -9.89
CA LEU A 133 10.15 -1.45 -9.27
C LEU A 133 10.51 -2.42 -8.13
N LEU A 134 9.55 -2.77 -7.29
CA LEU A 134 9.73 -3.71 -6.17
C LEU A 134 9.95 -5.16 -6.65
N ALA A 135 9.35 -5.54 -7.78
CA ALA A 135 9.58 -6.85 -8.40
C ALA A 135 10.95 -6.97 -9.09
N GLY A 136 11.78 -5.92 -9.07
CA GLY A 136 13.10 -5.92 -9.73
C GLY A 136 13.02 -5.90 -11.27
N GLY A 137 11.83 -5.64 -11.84
CA GLY A 137 11.56 -5.72 -13.28
C GLY A 137 11.90 -4.48 -14.10
N VAL A 138 12.45 -3.42 -13.50
CA VAL A 138 12.84 -2.21 -14.23
C VAL A 138 14.35 -2.18 -14.37
N GLY A 139 14.85 -2.68 -15.50
CA GLY A 139 16.27 -2.51 -15.87
C GLY A 139 16.61 -1.03 -16.06
N ALA A 140 17.83 -0.64 -15.70
CA ALA A 140 18.35 0.72 -15.89
C ALA A 140 18.40 1.17 -17.35
N THR A 141 18.15 0.29 -18.32
CA THR A 141 18.33 0.52 -19.76
C THR A 141 17.06 0.91 -20.51
N GLY A 142 15.89 0.94 -19.86
CA GLY A 142 14.61 1.19 -20.54
C GLY A 142 14.21 0.10 -21.53
N GLU A 143 12.93 -0.02 -21.84
CA GLU A 143 12.37 -1.00 -22.77
C GLU A 143 11.66 -0.29 -23.91
N LEU A 144 11.92 -0.70 -25.15
CA LEU A 144 11.17 -0.21 -26.31
C LEU A 144 9.80 -0.90 -26.32
N ARG A 145 8.73 -0.12 -26.22
CA ARG A 145 7.34 -0.57 -26.19
C ARG A 145 6.47 0.25 -27.11
N THR A 146 5.46 -0.35 -27.70
CA THR A 146 4.40 0.41 -28.36
C THR A 146 3.36 0.79 -27.32
N ALA A 147 3.08 2.08 -27.19
CA ALA A 147 2.14 2.61 -26.21
C ALA A 147 1.27 3.73 -26.80
N SER A 148 0.11 3.93 -26.21
CA SER A 148 -0.76 5.07 -26.53
C SER A 148 -0.59 6.15 -25.48
N ILE A 149 -0.31 7.34 -25.95
CA ILE A 149 -0.05 8.53 -25.15
C ILE A 149 -1.26 9.44 -25.25
N LEU A 150 -1.78 9.86 -24.11
CA LEU A 150 -2.86 10.81 -23.97
C LEU A 150 -2.37 12.03 -23.20
N PHE A 151 -2.42 13.20 -23.83
CA PHE A 151 -2.31 14.47 -23.12
C PHE A 151 -3.69 15.07 -22.91
N CYS A 152 -3.98 15.50 -21.69
CA CYS A 152 -5.20 16.23 -21.34
C CYS A 152 -4.82 17.51 -20.62
N ASP A 153 -5.38 18.65 -21.04
CA ASP A 153 -5.06 19.99 -20.52
C ASP A 153 -6.35 20.77 -20.28
N LEU A 154 -6.38 21.57 -19.20
CA LEU A 154 -7.52 22.44 -18.90
C LEU A 154 -7.50 23.69 -19.80
N ARG A 155 -8.64 24.01 -20.40
CA ARG A 155 -8.78 25.23 -21.19
C ARG A 155 -9.00 26.44 -20.31
N GLY A 156 -8.30 27.53 -20.63
CA GLY A 156 -8.48 28.81 -19.95
C GLY A 156 -8.02 28.82 -18.50
N PHE A 157 -7.34 27.76 -18.05
CA PHE A 157 -6.91 27.63 -16.66
C PHE A 157 -5.94 28.73 -16.26
N THR A 158 -4.98 29.11 -17.09
CA THR A 158 -4.02 30.18 -16.82
C THR A 158 -4.73 31.51 -16.54
N ALA A 159 -5.72 31.86 -17.38
CA ALA A 159 -6.49 33.09 -17.19
C ALA A 159 -7.37 33.03 -15.91
N MET A 160 -7.90 31.86 -15.57
CA MET A 160 -8.63 31.65 -14.32
C MET A 160 -7.69 31.81 -13.11
N ALA A 161 -6.50 31.24 -13.19
CA ALA A 161 -5.52 31.24 -12.09
C ALA A 161 -4.99 32.64 -11.79
N GLU A 162 -4.90 33.54 -12.78
CA GLU A 162 -4.49 34.94 -12.59
C GLU A 162 -5.47 35.74 -11.72
N HIS A 163 -6.75 35.35 -11.68
CA HIS A 163 -7.82 36.06 -10.97
C HIS A 163 -8.37 35.29 -9.76
N THR A 164 -7.79 34.14 -9.43
CA THR A 164 -8.26 33.26 -8.35
C THR A 164 -7.19 33.12 -7.27
N PRO A 165 -7.55 33.12 -5.96
CA PRO A 165 -6.60 32.88 -4.89
C PRO A 165 -5.87 31.53 -5.07
N ALA A 166 -4.55 31.48 -4.81
CA ALA A 166 -3.72 30.30 -5.05
C ALA A 166 -4.25 29.03 -4.36
N THR A 167 -4.83 29.16 -3.17
CA THR A 167 -5.45 28.05 -2.44
C THR A 167 -6.65 27.44 -3.17
N GLU A 168 -7.46 28.27 -3.82
CA GLU A 168 -8.62 27.85 -4.59
C GLU A 168 -8.19 27.23 -5.93
N VAL A 169 -7.12 27.77 -6.54
CA VAL A 169 -6.50 27.18 -7.75
C VAL A 169 -6.05 25.76 -7.47
N VAL A 170 -5.28 25.54 -6.38
CA VAL A 170 -4.81 24.21 -5.97
C VAL A 170 -5.98 23.27 -5.66
N THR A 171 -7.00 23.75 -4.95
CA THR A 171 -8.20 22.96 -4.64
C THR A 171 -8.92 22.53 -5.92
N SER A 172 -9.08 23.44 -6.88
CA SER A 172 -9.72 23.17 -8.18
C SER A 172 -8.93 22.17 -9.02
N LEU A 173 -7.60 22.30 -9.06
CA LEU A 173 -6.72 21.32 -9.73
C LEU A 173 -6.82 19.94 -9.09
N ASN A 174 -6.78 19.85 -7.78
CA ASN A 174 -6.87 18.59 -7.06
C ASN A 174 -8.23 17.91 -7.30
N GLU A 175 -9.32 18.66 -7.35
CA GLU A 175 -10.66 18.15 -7.68
C GLU A 175 -10.68 17.55 -9.10
N PHE A 176 -10.14 18.28 -10.07
CA PHE A 176 -10.04 17.82 -11.46
C PHE A 176 -9.15 16.56 -11.58
N PHE A 177 -7.92 16.62 -11.07
CA PHE A 177 -6.97 15.51 -11.16
C PHE A 177 -7.45 14.26 -10.44
N THR A 178 -8.09 14.40 -9.27
CA THR A 178 -8.67 13.27 -8.55
C THR A 178 -9.73 12.57 -9.39
N THR A 179 -10.67 13.33 -9.96
CA THR A 179 -11.74 12.78 -10.79
C THR A 179 -11.18 12.07 -12.03
N MET A 180 -10.23 12.70 -12.72
CA MET A 180 -9.65 12.13 -13.94
C MET A 180 -8.73 10.94 -13.69
N THR A 181 -7.92 10.97 -12.62
CA THR A 181 -7.00 9.86 -12.29
C THR A 181 -7.74 8.57 -11.96
N VAL A 182 -8.85 8.65 -11.22
CA VAL A 182 -9.70 7.48 -10.94
C VAL A 182 -10.16 6.84 -12.25
N TRP A 183 -10.69 7.65 -13.16
CA TRP A 183 -11.17 7.17 -14.45
C TRP A 183 -10.07 6.61 -15.36
N VAL A 184 -8.89 7.24 -15.39
CA VAL A 184 -7.72 6.74 -16.11
C VAL A 184 -7.37 5.33 -15.66
N ARG A 185 -7.33 5.07 -14.35
CA ARG A 185 -7.04 3.75 -13.78
C ARG A 185 -8.11 2.72 -14.13
N GLU A 186 -9.39 3.09 -14.06
CA GLU A 186 -10.51 2.23 -14.48
C GLU A 186 -10.39 1.83 -15.95
N CYS A 187 -9.82 2.68 -16.79
CA CYS A 187 -9.55 2.40 -18.19
C CYS A 187 -8.25 1.60 -18.45
N GLY A 188 -7.49 1.27 -17.41
CA GLY A 188 -6.19 0.56 -17.53
C GLY A 188 -5.05 1.46 -18.00
N GLY A 189 -5.18 2.78 -17.85
CA GLY A 189 -4.11 3.75 -18.05
C GLY A 189 -3.37 4.07 -16.77
N PHE A 190 -2.16 4.58 -16.90
CA PHE A 190 -1.43 5.14 -15.78
C PHE A 190 -1.09 6.61 -16.01
N VAL A 191 -1.20 7.43 -14.97
CA VAL A 191 -0.80 8.83 -15.02
C VAL A 191 0.71 8.89 -14.79
N ASP A 192 1.44 9.26 -15.85
CA ASP A 192 2.89 9.41 -15.81
C ASP A 192 3.27 10.62 -14.93
N LYS A 193 2.72 11.78 -15.27
CA LYS A 193 2.94 13.01 -14.50
C LYS A 193 1.87 14.08 -14.76
N PHE A 194 1.81 15.03 -13.85
CA PHE A 194 1.11 16.29 -14.03
C PHE A 194 2.10 17.37 -14.46
N ILE A 195 1.72 18.17 -15.46
CA ILE A 195 2.54 19.25 -16.04
C ILE A 195 1.72 20.55 -15.96
N GLY A 196 1.82 21.24 -14.82
CA GLY A 196 0.94 22.37 -14.53
C GLY A 196 -0.52 21.91 -14.42
N ASP A 197 -1.38 22.38 -15.31
CA ASP A 197 -2.79 22.02 -15.45
C ASP A 197 -3.04 20.87 -16.45
N ALA A 198 -1.98 20.33 -17.04
CA ALA A 198 -2.04 19.19 -17.93
C ALA A 198 -1.67 17.87 -17.21
N MET A 199 -2.14 16.75 -17.78
CA MET A 199 -1.76 15.40 -17.37
C MET A 199 -1.28 14.61 -18.58
N LEU A 200 -0.19 13.87 -18.37
CA LEU A 200 0.34 12.87 -19.29
C LEU A 200 -0.11 11.49 -18.81
N VAL A 201 -0.82 10.79 -19.68
CA VAL A 201 -1.34 9.44 -19.40
C VAL A 201 -0.82 8.48 -20.44
N VAL A 202 -0.46 7.28 -20.02
CA VAL A 202 0.07 6.22 -20.87
C VAL A 202 -0.77 4.96 -20.76
N PHE A 203 -1.03 4.33 -21.89
CA PHE A 203 -1.76 3.06 -22.00
C PHE A 203 -0.89 2.04 -22.75
N GLY A 204 -1.10 0.76 -22.45
CA GLY A 204 -0.43 -0.33 -23.16
C GLY A 204 0.95 -0.72 -22.60
N LEU A 205 1.42 -0.07 -21.52
CA LEU A 205 2.66 -0.44 -20.85
C LEU A 205 2.47 -1.54 -19.78
N PHE A 206 1.29 -1.55 -19.13
CA PHE A 206 0.93 -2.47 -18.07
C PHE A 206 -0.40 -3.14 -18.40
N ASP A 207 -0.60 -4.38 -17.96
CA ASP A 207 -1.89 -5.05 -18.12
C ASP A 207 -2.97 -4.44 -17.23
N ALA A 208 -4.20 -4.41 -17.74
CA ALA A 208 -5.37 -3.82 -17.07
C ALA A 208 -5.74 -4.46 -15.72
N VAL A 209 -5.11 -5.57 -15.33
CA VAL A 209 -5.42 -6.35 -14.10
C VAL A 209 -4.34 -6.21 -13.02
N GLY A 210 -3.43 -5.24 -13.13
CA GLY A 210 -2.44 -4.99 -12.07
C GLY A 210 -1.37 -6.08 -11.94
N GLY A 211 -1.27 -6.97 -12.92
CA GLY A 211 -0.21 -7.98 -13.02
C GLY A 211 0.96 -7.45 -13.85
N ALA A 212 2.18 -7.60 -13.36
CA ALA A 212 3.39 -7.40 -14.14
C ALA A 212 3.53 -8.53 -15.18
N SER A 213 2.67 -8.56 -16.21
CA SER A 213 2.88 -9.45 -17.34
C SER A 213 3.72 -8.72 -18.39
N ASP A 214 4.77 -9.38 -18.86
CA ASP A 214 5.61 -8.91 -19.96
C ASP A 214 4.92 -8.98 -21.34
N VAL A 215 3.60 -9.27 -21.36
CA VAL A 215 2.82 -9.39 -22.59
C VAL A 215 2.45 -8.00 -23.08
N ALA A 216 2.99 -7.61 -24.23
CA ALA A 216 2.61 -6.37 -24.90
C ALA A 216 1.12 -6.37 -25.26
N VAL A 217 0.41 -5.30 -24.92
CA VAL A 217 -0.98 -5.10 -25.35
C VAL A 217 -0.99 -4.95 -26.87
N PRO A 218 -1.71 -5.79 -27.64
CA PRO A 218 -1.56 -5.84 -29.09
C PRO A 218 -1.81 -4.52 -29.82
N ASP A 219 -2.74 -3.68 -29.32
CA ASP A 219 -3.06 -2.36 -29.88
C ASP A 219 -2.28 -1.21 -29.23
N GLY A 220 -1.31 -1.51 -28.35
CA GLY A 220 -0.61 -0.51 -27.56
C GLY A 220 -1.53 0.30 -26.65
N GLY A 221 -2.69 -0.24 -26.28
CA GLY A 221 -3.68 0.40 -25.42
C GLY A 221 -4.50 1.51 -26.12
N ALA A 222 -4.50 1.57 -27.48
CA ALA A 222 -5.15 2.64 -28.24
C ALA A 222 -6.67 2.68 -28.01
N GLY A 223 -7.34 1.53 -28.01
CA GLY A 223 -8.77 1.46 -27.72
C GLY A 223 -9.10 1.93 -26.30
N ALA A 224 -8.27 1.58 -25.32
CA ALA A 224 -8.41 2.02 -23.93
C ALA A 224 -8.21 3.55 -23.80
N ALA A 225 -7.20 4.12 -24.48
CA ALA A 225 -6.93 5.55 -24.48
C ALA A 225 -8.09 6.37 -25.05
N ILE A 226 -8.66 5.93 -26.19
CA ILE A 226 -9.80 6.61 -26.82
C ILE A 226 -11.04 6.50 -25.91
N ARG A 227 -11.34 5.34 -25.37
CA ARG A 227 -12.44 5.15 -24.40
C ARG A 227 -12.28 6.05 -23.19
N CYS A 228 -11.06 6.12 -22.66
CA CYS A 228 -10.75 6.97 -21.52
C CYS A 228 -11.02 8.44 -21.85
N ALA A 229 -10.56 8.95 -23.00
CA ALA A 229 -10.80 10.33 -23.41
C ALA A 229 -12.30 10.67 -23.56
N LEU A 230 -13.07 9.76 -24.14
CA LEU A 230 -14.53 9.95 -24.29
C LEU A 230 -15.21 10.00 -22.92
N GLY A 231 -14.88 9.07 -22.03
CA GLY A 231 -15.42 9.05 -20.67
C GLY A 231 -14.92 10.19 -19.77
N MET A 232 -13.74 10.77 -20.06
CA MET A 232 -13.28 12.00 -19.38
C MET A 232 -14.26 13.15 -19.62
N HIS A 233 -14.80 13.30 -20.83
CA HIS A 233 -15.80 14.32 -21.13
C HIS A 233 -17.11 14.11 -20.37
N GLU A 234 -17.53 12.86 -20.20
CA GLU A 234 -18.73 12.52 -19.40
C GLU A 234 -18.50 12.86 -17.93
N ARG A 235 -17.38 12.42 -17.35
CA ARG A 235 -17.01 12.72 -15.96
C ARG A 235 -16.87 14.24 -15.72
N LEU A 236 -16.35 14.96 -16.73
CA LEU A 236 -16.23 16.40 -16.66
C LEU A 236 -17.60 17.09 -16.63
N THR A 237 -18.58 16.55 -17.32
CA THR A 237 -19.97 17.06 -17.28
C THR A 237 -20.55 16.94 -15.88
N ASP A 238 -20.38 15.78 -15.22
CA ASP A 238 -20.84 15.53 -13.85
C ASP A 238 -20.11 16.44 -12.84
N LEU A 239 -18.80 16.59 -13.00
CA LEU A 239 -17.98 17.48 -12.18
C LEU A 239 -18.45 18.93 -12.33
N ASN A 240 -18.69 19.38 -13.57
CA ASN A 240 -19.16 20.73 -13.85
C ASN A 240 -20.57 21.00 -13.27
N ALA A 241 -21.46 20.02 -13.28
CA ALA A 241 -22.74 20.12 -12.58
C ALA A 241 -22.56 20.39 -11.07
N THR A 242 -21.63 19.66 -10.44
CA THR A 242 -21.30 19.85 -9.03
C THR A 242 -20.69 21.24 -8.78
N ARG A 243 -19.80 21.70 -9.65
CA ARG A 243 -19.17 23.03 -9.59
C ARG A 243 -20.19 24.17 -9.77
N ALA A 244 -21.13 24.00 -10.68
CA ALA A 244 -22.21 24.98 -10.91
C ALA A 244 -23.06 25.19 -9.64
N HIS A 245 -23.37 24.13 -8.89
CA HIS A 245 -24.08 24.24 -7.60
C HIS A 245 -23.30 25.04 -6.55
N ARG A 246 -21.97 25.14 -6.69
CA ARG A 246 -21.10 25.93 -5.80
C ARG A 246 -20.80 27.31 -6.38
N GLY A 247 -21.39 27.70 -7.51
CA GLY A 247 -21.12 28.96 -8.19
C GLY A 247 -19.70 29.07 -8.82
N GLN A 248 -19.05 27.93 -9.04
CA GLN A 248 -17.69 27.84 -9.60
C GLN A 248 -17.75 27.75 -11.15
N PRO A 249 -16.77 28.30 -11.87
CA PRO A 249 -16.73 28.20 -13.31
C PRO A 249 -16.52 26.74 -13.78
N PRO A 250 -17.13 26.35 -14.91
CA PRO A 250 -16.97 25.00 -15.45
C PRO A 250 -15.56 24.81 -15.99
N PHE A 251 -15.07 23.55 -15.93
CA PHE A 251 -13.87 23.13 -16.62
C PHE A 251 -14.17 22.72 -18.06
N ALA A 252 -13.23 22.99 -18.95
CA ALA A 252 -13.17 22.43 -20.28
C ALA A 252 -11.79 21.84 -20.53
N VAL A 253 -11.71 20.75 -21.31
CA VAL A 253 -10.45 20.08 -21.61
C VAL A 253 -10.16 20.02 -23.09
N SER A 254 -8.88 19.91 -23.42
CA SER A 254 -8.37 19.58 -24.74
C SER A 254 -7.54 18.30 -24.61
N ILE A 255 -7.88 17.27 -25.40
CA ILE A 255 -7.24 15.96 -25.33
C ILE A 255 -6.60 15.63 -26.68
N GLY A 256 -5.32 15.23 -26.67
CA GLY A 256 -4.60 14.72 -27.81
C GLY A 256 -4.13 13.29 -27.58
N ILE A 257 -4.37 12.39 -28.54
CA ILE A 257 -3.98 10.97 -28.45
C ILE A 257 -3.15 10.57 -29.65
N HIS A 258 -2.02 9.92 -29.39
CA HIS A 258 -1.19 9.26 -30.39
C HIS A 258 -0.70 7.90 -29.88
N CYS A 259 -0.53 6.94 -30.80
CA CYS A 259 0.05 5.64 -30.52
C CYS A 259 1.32 5.45 -31.35
N GLY A 260 2.39 5.01 -30.69
CA GLY A 260 3.68 4.74 -31.34
C GLY A 260 4.69 4.14 -30.37
N ASP A 261 5.91 3.96 -30.87
CA ASP A 261 6.98 3.38 -30.09
C ASP A 261 7.58 4.41 -29.14
N VAL A 262 7.77 3.98 -27.89
CA VAL A 262 8.36 4.75 -26.80
C VAL A 262 9.40 3.92 -26.07
N LEU A 263 10.40 4.57 -25.52
CA LEU A 263 11.30 3.98 -24.54
C LEU A 263 10.69 4.21 -23.14
N ALA A 264 10.25 3.14 -22.51
CA ALA A 264 9.70 3.16 -21.15
C ALA A 264 10.77 2.72 -20.16
N GLY A 265 11.02 3.50 -19.11
CA GLY A 265 12.04 3.16 -18.13
C GLY A 265 12.29 4.23 -17.10
N THR A 266 13.24 3.95 -16.23
CA THR A 266 13.67 4.87 -15.19
C THR A 266 14.70 5.85 -15.75
N ILE A 267 14.37 7.13 -15.75
CA ILE A 267 15.16 8.21 -16.35
C ILE A 267 15.41 9.27 -15.29
N GLY A 268 16.64 9.78 -15.22
CA GLY A 268 17.00 10.83 -14.27
C GLY A 268 18.47 10.85 -13.90
N ALA A 269 18.77 11.57 -12.82
CA ALA A 269 20.10 11.65 -12.21
C ALA A 269 20.28 10.55 -11.16
N ALA A 270 21.51 10.37 -10.66
CA ALA A 270 21.85 9.30 -9.71
C ALA A 270 21.01 9.32 -8.43
N ASP A 271 20.55 10.50 -8.02
CA ASP A 271 19.79 10.77 -6.79
C ASP A 271 18.30 11.07 -7.03
N ARG A 272 17.88 11.20 -8.31
CA ARG A 272 16.50 11.51 -8.68
C ARG A 272 16.09 10.81 -9.98
N HIS A 273 15.28 9.81 -9.87
CA HIS A 273 14.78 9.03 -10.98
C HIS A 273 13.25 9.14 -11.09
N GLU A 274 12.76 9.18 -12.33
CA GLU A 274 11.33 9.08 -12.65
C GLU A 274 11.14 7.91 -13.62
N TYR A 275 10.15 7.07 -13.37
CA TYR A 275 9.71 6.12 -14.39
C TYR A 275 8.82 6.87 -15.36
N THR A 276 9.20 6.90 -16.62
CA THR A 276 8.49 7.69 -17.66
C THR A 276 8.71 7.10 -19.05
N VAL A 277 8.03 7.69 -20.03
CA VAL A 277 8.17 7.33 -21.44
C VAL A 277 8.83 8.45 -22.22
N ILE A 278 9.76 8.08 -23.10
CA ILE A 278 10.41 9.01 -24.05
C ILE A 278 10.23 8.47 -25.47
N GLY A 279 9.94 9.37 -26.40
CA GLY A 279 9.84 9.04 -27.82
C GLY A 279 9.15 10.12 -28.62
N ASP A 280 9.23 10.01 -29.96
CA ASP A 280 8.51 10.92 -30.87
C ASP A 280 7.00 10.86 -30.62
N ALA A 281 6.47 9.68 -30.26
CA ALA A 281 5.06 9.49 -29.97
C ALA A 281 4.54 10.42 -28.85
N VAL A 282 5.35 10.68 -27.82
CA VAL A 282 5.01 11.60 -26.72
C VAL A 282 4.87 13.03 -27.26
N ASN A 283 5.82 13.45 -28.10
CA ASN A 283 5.80 14.78 -28.70
C ASN A 283 4.62 14.97 -29.64
N VAL A 284 4.26 13.95 -30.43
CA VAL A 284 3.10 13.99 -31.32
C VAL A 284 1.81 14.16 -30.55
N ALA A 285 1.62 13.37 -29.47
CA ALA A 285 0.43 13.48 -28.60
C ALA A 285 0.31 14.87 -27.98
N ALA A 286 1.43 15.43 -27.45
CA ALA A 286 1.46 16.77 -26.89
C ALA A 286 1.08 17.85 -27.92
N ARG A 287 1.59 17.74 -29.15
CA ARG A 287 1.26 18.69 -30.23
C ARG A 287 -0.18 18.56 -30.72
N LEU A 288 -0.74 17.36 -30.74
CA LEU A 288 -2.16 17.15 -31.02
C LEU A 288 -3.04 17.79 -29.95
N GLN A 289 -2.66 17.67 -28.67
CA GLN A 289 -3.37 18.35 -27.60
C GLN A 289 -3.29 19.87 -27.72
N GLN A 290 -2.12 20.42 -28.05
CA GLN A 290 -1.96 21.85 -28.26
C GLN A 290 -2.83 22.34 -29.41
N LEU A 291 -2.82 21.65 -30.57
CA LEU A 291 -3.69 21.96 -31.70
C LEU A 291 -5.17 21.89 -31.32
N CYS A 292 -5.53 20.86 -30.54
CA CYS A 292 -6.87 20.70 -29.99
C CYS A 292 -7.30 21.92 -29.16
N LYS A 293 -6.38 22.48 -28.39
CA LYS A 293 -6.59 23.70 -27.57
C LYS A 293 -6.75 24.94 -28.43
N GLU A 294 -5.88 25.12 -29.43
CA GLU A 294 -5.91 26.27 -30.39
C GLU A 294 -7.18 26.29 -31.19
N GLU A 295 -7.65 25.16 -31.69
CA GLU A 295 -8.85 25.04 -32.53
C GLU A 295 -10.15 24.89 -31.73
N ALA A 296 -10.09 25.00 -30.40
CA ALA A 296 -11.20 24.80 -29.49
C ALA A 296 -11.89 23.41 -29.60
N GLN A 297 -11.17 22.40 -30.07
CA GLN A 297 -11.65 21.03 -30.15
C GLN A 297 -11.56 20.31 -28.76
N ALA A 298 -12.42 19.34 -28.56
CA ALA A 298 -12.41 18.57 -27.28
C ALA A 298 -11.43 17.40 -27.33
N LEU A 299 -11.28 16.76 -28.52
CA LEU A 299 -10.48 15.54 -28.67
C LEU A 299 -9.92 15.49 -30.09
N LEU A 300 -8.61 15.24 -30.25
CA LEU A 300 -7.94 14.85 -31.48
C LEU A 300 -7.20 13.52 -31.27
N VAL A 301 -7.43 12.58 -32.18
CA VAL A 301 -6.81 11.25 -32.20
C VAL A 301 -6.05 11.09 -33.50
N SER A 302 -4.78 10.68 -33.46
CA SER A 302 -4.02 10.38 -34.69
C SER A 302 -4.57 9.15 -35.39
N ASP A 303 -4.35 9.09 -36.71
CA ASP A 303 -4.68 7.94 -37.54
C ASP A 303 -4.00 6.66 -37.07
N ALA A 304 -2.74 6.75 -36.58
CA ALA A 304 -2.02 5.62 -36.02
C ALA A 304 -2.71 5.04 -34.78
N ALA A 305 -3.21 5.89 -33.89
CA ALA A 305 -3.95 5.43 -32.70
C ALA A 305 -5.32 4.86 -33.07
N TYR A 306 -6.04 5.54 -33.96
CA TYR A 306 -7.38 5.10 -34.38
C TYR A 306 -7.34 3.77 -35.13
N ALA A 307 -6.41 3.62 -36.10
CA ALA A 307 -6.25 2.37 -36.87
C ALA A 307 -5.90 1.18 -35.93
N ARG A 308 -5.02 1.38 -34.96
CA ARG A 308 -4.71 0.32 -33.99
C ARG A 308 -5.91 -0.06 -33.12
N ALA A 309 -6.67 0.92 -32.65
CA ALA A 309 -7.89 0.67 -31.90
C ALA A 309 -8.92 -0.13 -32.73
N GLN A 310 -9.12 0.25 -33.98
CA GLN A 310 -10.03 -0.46 -34.92
C GLN A 310 -9.55 -1.90 -35.18
N SER A 311 -8.24 -2.12 -35.40
CA SER A 311 -7.69 -3.48 -35.58
C SER A 311 -7.87 -4.41 -34.39
N ALA A 312 -7.99 -3.85 -33.19
CA ALA A 312 -8.30 -4.57 -31.96
C ALA A 312 -9.81 -4.72 -31.69
N GLY A 313 -10.67 -4.35 -32.65
CA GLY A 313 -12.12 -4.49 -32.52
C GLY A 313 -12.81 -3.34 -31.75
N PHE A 314 -12.11 -2.23 -31.53
CA PHE A 314 -12.71 -1.07 -30.87
C PHE A 314 -13.63 -0.31 -31.85
N ALA A 315 -14.94 -0.34 -31.59
CA ALA A 315 -15.96 0.22 -32.47
C ALA A 315 -16.47 1.58 -31.95
N VAL A 316 -15.66 2.62 -32.09
CA VAL A 316 -16.13 3.99 -31.84
C VAL A 316 -15.98 4.79 -33.14
N GLU A 317 -17.04 5.43 -33.57
CA GLU A 317 -17.04 6.31 -34.73
C GLU A 317 -16.48 7.68 -34.35
N LEU A 318 -15.31 8.00 -34.88
CA LEU A 318 -14.74 9.34 -34.88
C LEU A 318 -14.78 9.90 -36.30
N THR A 319 -14.99 11.21 -36.43
CA THR A 319 -15.02 11.88 -37.70
C THR A 319 -13.60 12.17 -38.20
N ARG A 320 -13.27 11.68 -39.38
CA ARG A 320 -11.97 11.98 -40.02
C ARG A 320 -11.90 13.45 -40.44
N ARG A 321 -10.74 14.06 -40.16
CA ARG A 321 -10.42 15.42 -40.61
C ARG A 321 -9.36 15.40 -41.71
N GLU A 322 -9.17 16.57 -42.30
CA GLU A 322 -8.00 16.79 -43.17
C GLU A 322 -6.71 16.60 -42.36
N PRO A 323 -5.67 16.00 -42.98
CA PRO A 323 -4.38 15.83 -42.35
C PRO A 323 -3.80 17.15 -41.85
N VAL A 324 -3.22 17.16 -40.66
CA VAL A 324 -2.65 18.35 -40.01
C VAL A 324 -1.14 18.31 -40.00
N THR A 325 -0.48 19.41 -40.27
CA THR A 325 0.97 19.53 -40.16
C THR A 325 1.31 20.04 -38.76
N LEU A 326 1.92 19.17 -37.97
CA LEU A 326 2.35 19.53 -36.60
C LEU A 326 3.68 20.29 -36.66
N ARG A 327 3.86 21.26 -35.76
CA ARG A 327 5.09 22.06 -35.66
C ARG A 327 6.33 21.16 -35.58
N GLY A 328 7.32 21.36 -36.48
CA GLY A 328 8.55 20.58 -36.52
C GLY A 328 8.44 19.19 -37.15
N ARG A 329 7.32 18.84 -37.79
CA ARG A 329 7.19 17.71 -38.72
C ARG A 329 7.03 18.18 -40.14
N ARG A 330 7.60 17.42 -41.10
CA ARG A 330 7.46 17.68 -42.51
C ARG A 330 6.23 17.00 -43.11
N GLU A 331 5.87 15.85 -42.58
CA GLU A 331 4.75 15.06 -43.09
C GLU A 331 3.49 15.34 -42.24
N PRO A 332 2.36 15.61 -42.93
CA PRO A 332 1.08 15.78 -42.26
C PRO A 332 0.62 14.45 -41.61
N ILE A 333 -0.07 14.54 -40.48
CA ILE A 333 -0.64 13.43 -39.77
C ILE A 333 -2.15 13.41 -39.94
N GLY A 334 -2.71 12.25 -40.34
CA GLY A 334 -4.15 12.06 -40.35
C GLY A 334 -4.71 12.13 -38.93
N VAL A 335 -5.83 12.81 -38.77
CA VAL A 335 -6.46 12.99 -37.44
C VAL A 335 -7.95 12.74 -37.50
N PHE A 336 -8.47 12.29 -36.35
CA PHE A 336 -9.88 12.08 -36.10
C PHE A 336 -10.33 12.92 -34.91
N GLN A 337 -11.57 13.34 -34.91
CA GLN A 337 -12.17 14.12 -33.84
C GLN A 337 -13.48 13.47 -33.36
N LYS A 338 -13.94 13.84 -32.17
CA LYS A 338 -15.29 13.53 -31.72
C LYS A 338 -16.27 14.37 -32.55
N GLY A 339 -17.27 13.71 -33.16
CA GLY A 339 -18.36 14.37 -33.87
C GLY A 339 -19.26 15.20 -32.95
#